data_5bfe4caf51a25f28cd1152435500623e
#
_entry.id   5bfe4caf51a25f28cd1152435500623e
#
_cell.length_a   1.000
_cell.length_b   1.000
_cell.length_c   1.000
_cell.angle_alpha   90.00
_cell.angle_beta   90.00
_cell.angle_gamma   90.00
#
_symmetry.space_group_name_H-M   'P 1'
#
loop_
_entity.id
_entity.type
_entity.pdbx_description
1 polymer ?
#
loop_
_entity_poly.entity_id
_entity_poly.type
_entity_poly.pdbx_seq_one_letter_code
_entity_poly.pdbx_strand_id
1 'polypeptide(L)'
;RSKNFTSVCARIFRGYGRGSRDIISRWIRSLLKNEVINVYNSEGIFDYIYAKDSAIGLIKLANNKKINGVINLGTGKSRSVNDIIQILKVHFPLMKIKNLKSKLSYEASQANMELYKNKVGWIPHYNLEKAIPEIIKFEKKQLNSKNVNDKILNILITSSSNKIPLIDAAKDAANKISTNNILTVGDISNKITSKYFADKYWKMPKISQANVLNIINGCLKRKINLILPTRDSDVLFFSKNYKLFLKSNIQIICSPYQSIKICFDKYKFSLFGKKHKLNFITSDKTTNSKIKKFVVKERYGSGSKKIGLNLNRKEAEIFSKSLDNPIFQPYIKGREISIDSWLSKSNKLKGLVFRNRSLIINGESRITETFEDKINEKQLIKIIEKLKLSGPINLQAIIDKNKKIHIIECNPRFGGASTASIKLGLDMLGWSFAEFLNYNLNNYRFNRFYKKISQVRIIKDRFF
;
A
#
# COMPACT_ATOMS: atom_id res chain seq x y z
N ARG A 1 -55.74 3.47 -10.53
CA ARG A 1 -55.80 2.15 -9.82
C ARG A 1 -54.72 2.20 -8.76
N SER A 2 -55.08 2.43 -7.47
CA SER A 2 -54.18 2.33 -6.33
C SER A 2 -53.73 0.89 -6.17
N LYS A 3 -52.44 0.63 -6.39
CA LYS A 3 -51.83 -0.64 -6.00
C LYS A 3 -51.82 -0.69 -4.47
N ASN A 4 -52.45 -1.65 -3.87
CA ASN A 4 -52.39 -1.90 -2.42
C ASN A 4 -50.96 -2.26 -2.05
N PHE A 5 -50.19 -1.28 -1.60
CA PHE A 5 -48.88 -1.52 -1.03
C PHE A 5 -49.03 -1.87 0.44
N THR A 6 -48.52 -3.02 0.84
CA THR A 6 -48.33 -3.36 2.25
C THR A 6 -47.11 -2.60 2.75
N SER A 7 -47.28 -1.73 3.75
CA SER A 7 -46.18 -0.97 4.33
C SER A 7 -46.12 -1.22 5.83
N VAL A 8 -44.88 -1.34 6.36
CA VAL A 8 -44.60 -1.44 7.78
C VAL A 8 -43.72 -0.28 8.21
N CYS A 9 -44.13 0.42 9.26
CA CYS A 9 -43.33 1.45 9.89
C CYS A 9 -42.69 0.88 11.18
N ALA A 10 -41.38 0.72 11.19
CA ALA A 10 -40.64 0.29 12.39
C ALA A 10 -40.36 1.53 13.28
N ARG A 11 -40.92 1.57 14.49
CA ARG A 11 -40.58 2.55 15.50
C ARG A 11 -39.37 2.05 16.29
N ILE A 12 -38.15 2.46 15.86
CA ILE A 12 -36.90 2.07 16.50
C ILE A 12 -36.72 2.92 17.76
N PHE A 13 -36.44 2.25 18.88
CA PHE A 13 -36.16 2.91 20.14
C PHE A 13 -34.75 3.49 20.17
N ARG A 14 -34.15 3.77 21.34
CA ARG A 14 -32.89 4.53 21.40
C ARG A 14 -31.72 3.72 20.81
N GLY A 15 -31.50 3.89 19.50
CA GLY A 15 -30.43 3.22 18.77
C GLY A 15 -29.03 3.71 19.14
N TYR A 16 -28.08 2.78 19.30
CA TYR A 16 -26.67 3.08 19.54
C TYR A 16 -25.78 2.09 18.76
N GLY A 17 -24.51 2.50 18.48
CA GLY A 17 -23.64 1.60 17.73
C GLY A 17 -22.33 2.20 17.27
N ARG A 18 -21.56 1.40 16.55
CA ARG A 18 -20.22 1.77 16.01
C ARG A 18 -20.33 3.00 15.10
N GLY A 19 -19.47 3.99 15.34
CA GLY A 19 -19.40 5.21 14.51
C GLY A 19 -20.64 6.13 14.61
N SER A 20 -21.60 5.82 15.48
CA SER A 20 -22.82 6.60 15.69
C SER A 20 -22.55 7.92 16.43
N ARG A 21 -23.52 8.84 16.35
CA ARG A 21 -23.52 10.11 17.10
C ARG A 21 -24.30 10.02 18.43
N ASP A 22 -24.74 8.83 18.83
CA ASP A 22 -25.43 8.60 20.11
C ASP A 22 -24.54 8.94 21.32
N ILE A 23 -25.15 9.03 22.50
CA ILE A 23 -24.46 9.44 23.71
C ILE A 23 -23.39 8.44 24.13
N ILE A 24 -23.63 7.13 24.00
CA ILE A 24 -22.71 6.06 24.40
C ILE A 24 -21.45 6.14 23.54
N SER A 25 -21.60 6.21 22.21
CA SER A 25 -20.48 6.31 21.27
C SER A 25 -19.70 7.61 21.44
N ARG A 26 -20.38 8.75 21.76
CA ARG A 26 -19.71 10.03 22.08
C ARG A 26 -18.88 9.92 23.35
N TRP A 27 -19.44 9.36 24.45
CA TRP A 27 -18.72 9.19 25.70
C TRP A 27 -17.50 8.27 25.53
N ILE A 28 -17.65 7.17 24.80
CA ILE A 28 -16.50 6.27 24.51
C ILE A 28 -15.40 7.04 23.79
N ARG A 29 -15.71 7.86 22.79
CA ARG A 29 -14.71 8.69 22.09
C ARG A 29 -14.02 9.70 23.01
N SER A 30 -14.75 10.36 23.88
CA SER A 30 -14.18 11.29 24.87
C SER A 30 -13.29 10.56 25.89
N LEU A 31 -13.74 9.43 26.40
CA LEU A 31 -12.96 8.62 27.36
C LEU A 31 -11.67 8.06 26.75
N LEU A 32 -11.70 7.67 25.49
CA LEU A 32 -10.50 7.23 24.78
C LEU A 32 -9.45 8.34 24.58
N LYS A 33 -9.87 9.61 24.70
CA LYS A 33 -9.00 10.79 24.66
C LYS A 33 -8.65 11.32 26.05
N ASN A 34 -9.06 10.62 27.11
CA ASN A 34 -8.93 11.05 28.51
C ASN A 34 -9.70 12.37 28.82
N GLU A 35 -10.76 12.68 28.05
CA GLU A 35 -11.61 13.84 28.28
C GLU A 35 -12.66 13.54 29.36
N VAL A 36 -13.15 14.61 30.01
CA VAL A 36 -14.27 14.53 30.98
C VAL A 36 -15.58 14.32 30.22
N ILE A 37 -16.40 13.36 30.65
CA ILE A 37 -17.74 13.21 30.10
C ILE A 37 -18.78 14.04 30.87
N ASN A 38 -19.67 14.70 30.14
CA ASN A 38 -20.79 15.44 30.70
C ASN A 38 -22.02 14.54 30.78
N VAL A 39 -22.60 14.41 31.95
CA VAL A 39 -23.78 13.62 32.23
C VAL A 39 -24.95 14.54 32.59
N TYR A 40 -26.04 14.44 31.83
CA TYR A 40 -27.30 15.09 32.13
C TYR A 40 -28.32 14.00 32.48
N ASN A 41 -29.11 14.22 33.54
CA ASN A 41 -30.23 13.35 33.88
C ASN A 41 -29.83 11.86 34.04
N SER A 42 -28.95 11.57 35.02
CA SER A 42 -28.43 10.20 35.27
C SER A 42 -29.53 9.17 35.52
N GLU A 43 -30.69 9.62 36.01
CA GLU A 43 -31.85 8.79 36.34
C GLU A 43 -32.75 8.50 35.13
N GLY A 44 -32.51 9.11 33.96
CA GLY A 44 -33.28 8.84 32.74
C GLY A 44 -33.18 7.37 32.32
N ILE A 45 -34.30 6.75 31.99
CA ILE A 45 -34.39 5.32 31.65
C ILE A 45 -34.83 5.17 30.20
N PHE A 46 -34.06 4.40 29.41
CA PHE A 46 -34.33 4.23 27.99
C PHE A 46 -34.11 2.81 27.51
N ASP A 47 -34.89 2.40 26.52
CA ASP A 47 -34.70 1.14 25.82
C ASP A 47 -33.62 1.32 24.72
N TYR A 48 -32.42 0.85 25.01
CA TYR A 48 -31.26 0.96 24.12
C TYR A 48 -31.15 -0.27 23.22
N ILE A 49 -31.31 -0.08 21.91
CA ILE A 49 -31.15 -1.15 20.92
C ILE A 49 -29.86 -0.97 20.11
N TYR A 50 -29.03 -2.01 20.02
CA TYR A 50 -27.78 -1.99 19.25
C TYR A 50 -28.07 -1.93 17.74
N ALA A 51 -27.36 -1.08 17.00
CA ALA A 51 -27.57 -0.85 15.57
C ALA A 51 -27.56 -2.15 14.73
N LYS A 52 -26.80 -3.17 15.13
CA LYS A 52 -26.73 -4.47 14.49
C LYS A 52 -28.05 -5.25 14.66
N ASP A 53 -28.64 -5.20 15.85
CA ASP A 53 -29.95 -5.79 16.10
C ASP A 53 -31.05 -5.02 15.41
N SER A 54 -30.97 -3.67 15.36
CA SER A 54 -31.90 -2.84 14.59
C SER A 54 -31.89 -3.24 13.11
N ALA A 55 -30.70 -3.43 12.51
CA ALA A 55 -30.58 -3.85 11.13
C ALA A 55 -31.18 -5.25 10.88
N ILE A 56 -30.88 -6.21 11.75
CA ILE A 56 -31.43 -7.58 11.67
C ILE A 56 -32.96 -7.53 11.82
N GLY A 57 -33.45 -6.77 12.79
CA GLY A 57 -34.90 -6.61 13.02
C GLY A 57 -35.62 -6.02 11.80
N LEU A 58 -35.05 -4.99 11.17
CA LEU A 58 -35.62 -4.39 9.95
C LEU A 58 -35.64 -5.37 8.78
N ILE A 59 -34.56 -6.16 8.59
CA ILE A 59 -34.53 -7.19 7.54
C ILE A 59 -35.60 -8.26 7.78
N LYS A 60 -35.79 -8.69 9.02
CA LYS A 60 -36.84 -9.66 9.35
C LYS A 60 -38.24 -9.11 9.13
N LEU A 61 -38.50 -7.82 9.44
CA LEU A 61 -39.74 -7.14 9.12
C LEU A 61 -39.97 -7.06 7.60
N ALA A 62 -38.96 -6.68 6.83
CA ALA A 62 -39.06 -6.55 5.38
C ALA A 62 -39.37 -7.89 4.68
N ASN A 63 -38.88 -8.99 5.24
CA ASN A 63 -39.11 -10.34 4.71
C ASN A 63 -40.50 -10.91 5.10
N ASN A 64 -41.23 -10.25 5.99
CA ASN A 64 -42.58 -10.70 6.44
C ASN A 64 -43.69 -9.93 5.72
N LYS A 65 -44.16 -10.47 4.61
CA LYS A 65 -45.20 -9.88 3.76
C LYS A 65 -46.63 -9.75 4.42
N LYS A 66 -46.79 -10.36 5.59
CA LYS A 66 -48.11 -10.36 6.30
C LYS A 66 -48.21 -9.26 7.36
N ILE A 67 -47.19 -8.41 7.53
CA ILE A 67 -47.16 -7.34 8.53
C ILE A 67 -47.40 -6.02 7.83
N ASN A 68 -48.32 -5.22 8.39
CA ASN A 68 -48.57 -3.85 7.98
C ASN A 68 -48.78 -2.96 9.23
N GLY A 69 -48.71 -1.63 9.04
CA GLY A 69 -48.89 -0.66 10.12
C GLY A 69 -47.60 -0.36 10.91
N VAL A 70 -47.78 0.04 12.16
CA VAL A 70 -46.68 0.47 13.03
C VAL A 70 -46.27 -0.65 13.98
N ILE A 71 -44.97 -0.93 14.07
CA ILE A 71 -44.42 -1.95 14.97
C ILE A 71 -43.20 -1.41 15.73
N ASN A 72 -43.13 -1.65 17.04
CA ASN A 72 -42.00 -1.24 17.86
C ASN A 72 -40.81 -2.17 17.63
N LEU A 73 -39.60 -1.57 17.61
CA LEU A 73 -38.33 -2.31 17.52
C LEU A 73 -37.37 -1.75 18.60
N GLY A 74 -37.31 -2.42 19.71
CA GLY A 74 -36.46 -2.16 20.88
C GLY A 74 -36.00 -3.47 21.50
N THR A 75 -35.48 -3.41 22.73
CA THR A 75 -35.12 -4.61 23.48
C THR A 75 -36.23 -5.10 24.40
N GLY A 76 -37.19 -4.22 24.73
CA GLY A 76 -38.20 -4.42 25.75
C GLY A 76 -37.65 -4.37 27.18
N LYS A 77 -36.36 -3.99 27.36
CA LYS A 77 -35.66 -3.88 28.64
C LYS A 77 -34.94 -2.55 28.73
N SER A 78 -35.54 -1.61 29.43
CA SER A 78 -34.93 -0.28 29.62
C SER A 78 -33.81 -0.30 30.64
N ARG A 79 -32.84 0.58 30.44
CA ARG A 79 -31.66 0.76 31.32
C ARG A 79 -31.50 2.24 31.63
N SER A 80 -31.03 2.57 32.80
CA SER A 80 -30.75 3.93 33.20
C SER A 80 -29.45 4.45 32.57
N VAL A 81 -29.31 5.76 32.47
CA VAL A 81 -28.06 6.39 32.09
C VAL A 81 -26.94 6.01 33.07
N ASN A 82 -27.26 5.84 34.37
CA ASN A 82 -26.31 5.40 35.39
C ASN A 82 -25.80 3.96 35.10
N ASP A 83 -26.65 3.05 34.62
CA ASP A 83 -26.20 1.70 34.24
C ASP A 83 -25.10 1.74 33.15
N ILE A 84 -25.27 2.63 32.17
CA ILE A 84 -24.27 2.83 31.13
C ILE A 84 -22.95 3.32 31.73
N ILE A 85 -23.01 4.26 32.67
CA ILE A 85 -21.85 4.80 33.36
C ILE A 85 -21.12 3.69 34.12
N GLN A 86 -21.83 2.80 34.82
CA GLN A 86 -21.24 1.68 35.56
C GLN A 86 -20.54 0.71 34.61
N ILE A 87 -21.14 0.39 33.45
CA ILE A 87 -20.50 -0.44 32.44
C ILE A 87 -19.24 0.24 31.88
N LEU A 88 -19.29 1.54 31.60
CA LEU A 88 -18.13 2.28 31.13
C LEU A 88 -17.00 2.34 32.16
N LYS A 89 -17.29 2.44 33.47
CA LYS A 89 -16.28 2.41 34.56
C LYS A 89 -15.47 1.12 34.57
N VAL A 90 -16.07 -0.02 34.19
CA VAL A 90 -15.35 -1.30 34.09
C VAL A 90 -14.23 -1.19 33.03
N HIS A 91 -14.47 -0.47 31.94
CA HIS A 91 -13.51 -0.31 30.83
C HIS A 91 -12.60 0.91 30.95
N PHE A 92 -13.01 1.90 31.75
CA PHE A 92 -12.32 3.17 31.99
C PHE A 92 -12.31 3.51 33.49
N PRO A 93 -11.55 2.78 34.34
CA PRO A 93 -11.59 2.94 35.80
C PRO A 93 -11.27 4.36 36.28
N LEU A 94 -10.43 5.10 35.53
CA LEU A 94 -9.99 6.46 35.86
C LEU A 94 -10.84 7.55 35.17
N MET A 95 -12.02 7.21 34.65
CA MET A 95 -12.88 8.18 33.94
C MET A 95 -13.32 9.31 34.87
N LYS A 96 -13.33 10.52 34.31
CA LYS A 96 -13.82 11.72 35.01
C LYS A 96 -15.21 12.08 34.48
N ILE A 97 -16.14 12.32 35.42
CA ILE A 97 -17.55 12.63 35.15
C ILE A 97 -17.87 14.00 35.68
N LYS A 98 -18.60 14.81 34.92
CA LYS A 98 -19.19 16.07 35.34
C LYS A 98 -20.71 15.96 35.22
N ASN A 99 -21.39 15.92 36.36
CA ASN A 99 -22.84 15.96 36.39
C ASN A 99 -23.32 17.38 36.17
N LEU A 100 -24.22 17.54 35.21
CA LEU A 100 -24.80 18.83 34.84
C LEU A 100 -26.30 18.82 35.12
N LYS A 101 -26.83 19.92 35.65
CA LYS A 101 -28.29 20.09 35.82
C LYS A 101 -28.96 20.14 34.45
N SER A 102 -30.02 19.36 34.28
CA SER A 102 -30.88 19.41 33.11
C SER A 102 -32.13 20.25 33.41
N LYS A 103 -32.53 21.04 32.42
CA LYS A 103 -33.83 21.74 32.46
C LYS A 103 -34.98 20.85 32.01
N LEU A 104 -34.66 19.65 31.48
CA LEU A 104 -35.64 18.68 31.03
C LEU A 104 -36.14 17.84 32.20
N SER A 105 -37.44 17.55 32.18
CA SER A 105 -38.08 16.64 33.11
C SER A 105 -37.54 15.22 32.95
N TYR A 106 -37.79 14.35 33.96
CA TYR A 106 -37.52 12.93 33.90
C TYR A 106 -38.11 12.31 32.64
N GLU A 107 -37.33 11.52 31.92
CA GLU A 107 -37.71 10.82 30.69
C GLU A 107 -37.53 9.32 30.84
N ALA A 108 -38.57 8.56 30.56
CA ALA A 108 -38.50 7.10 30.55
C ALA A 108 -39.15 6.55 29.27
N SER A 109 -38.55 5.55 28.66
CA SER A 109 -39.13 4.89 27.50
C SER A 109 -38.74 3.41 27.48
N GLN A 110 -39.74 2.55 27.17
CA GLN A 110 -39.58 1.10 27.00
C GLN A 110 -40.45 0.63 25.83
N ALA A 111 -39.86 -0.21 24.98
CA ALA A 111 -40.57 -0.79 23.84
C ALA A 111 -41.49 -1.92 24.33
N ASN A 112 -42.79 -1.86 24.01
CA ASN A 112 -43.60 -3.07 24.01
C ASN A 112 -43.25 -3.86 22.75
N MET A 113 -42.54 -5.01 22.94
CA MET A 113 -42.07 -5.87 21.88
C MET A 113 -42.98 -7.06 21.59
N GLU A 114 -44.13 -7.15 22.24
CA GLU A 114 -45.04 -8.27 22.14
C GLU A 114 -45.52 -8.51 20.72
N LEU A 115 -46.02 -7.45 20.06
CA LEU A 115 -46.43 -7.53 18.66
C LEU A 115 -45.32 -7.96 17.72
N TYR A 116 -44.10 -7.44 17.93
CA TYR A 116 -42.93 -7.81 17.13
C TYR A 116 -42.60 -9.30 17.35
N LYS A 117 -42.50 -9.74 18.61
CA LYS A 117 -42.20 -11.13 18.98
C LYS A 117 -43.24 -12.11 18.38
N ASN A 118 -44.53 -11.79 18.51
CA ASN A 118 -45.59 -12.68 18.01
C ASN A 118 -45.66 -12.77 16.49
N LYS A 119 -45.35 -11.69 15.76
CA LYS A 119 -45.41 -11.62 14.29
C LYS A 119 -44.13 -12.03 13.59
N VAL A 120 -42.95 -11.81 14.22
CA VAL A 120 -41.63 -12.00 13.60
C VAL A 120 -40.88 -13.18 14.23
N GLY A 121 -41.18 -13.54 15.49
CA GLY A 121 -40.55 -14.67 16.20
C GLY A 121 -39.08 -14.39 16.56
N TRP A 122 -38.66 -13.12 16.65
CA TRP A 122 -37.27 -12.77 16.94
C TRP A 122 -37.20 -11.65 17.99
N ILE A 123 -36.09 -11.64 18.76
CA ILE A 123 -35.77 -10.61 19.75
C ILE A 123 -34.31 -10.17 19.59
N PRO A 124 -33.95 -8.94 19.96
CA PRO A 124 -32.56 -8.47 20.00
C PRO A 124 -31.66 -9.34 20.87
N HIS A 125 -30.42 -9.58 20.40
CA HIS A 125 -29.45 -10.46 21.07
C HIS A 125 -28.36 -9.67 21.82
N TYR A 126 -28.16 -8.40 21.48
CA TYR A 126 -27.12 -7.57 22.12
C TYR A 126 -27.70 -6.78 23.30
N ASN A 127 -27.09 -6.92 24.46
CA ASN A 127 -27.23 -6.01 25.57
C ASN A 127 -26.07 -5.01 25.59
N LEU A 128 -26.11 -4.03 26.49
CA LEU A 128 -25.06 -3.00 26.65
C LEU A 128 -23.70 -3.61 26.97
N GLU A 129 -23.66 -4.63 27.82
CA GLU A 129 -22.45 -5.30 28.27
C GLU A 129 -21.69 -6.00 27.12
N LYS A 130 -22.41 -6.51 26.12
CA LYS A 130 -21.82 -7.13 24.91
C LYS A 130 -21.47 -6.11 23.85
N ALA A 131 -22.29 -5.08 23.68
CA ALA A 131 -22.13 -4.10 22.60
C ALA A 131 -21.06 -3.04 22.89
N ILE A 132 -20.97 -2.54 24.12
CA ILE A 132 -20.01 -1.49 24.51
C ILE A 132 -18.55 -1.90 24.23
N PRO A 133 -18.06 -3.10 24.58
CA PRO A 133 -16.70 -3.54 24.20
C PRO A 133 -16.46 -3.54 22.68
N GLU A 134 -17.46 -3.91 21.87
CA GLU A 134 -17.32 -3.85 20.40
C GLU A 134 -17.19 -2.41 19.90
N ILE A 135 -17.94 -1.46 20.48
CA ILE A 135 -17.85 -0.04 20.15
C ILE A 135 -16.47 0.51 20.58
N ILE A 136 -16.01 0.19 21.79
CA ILE A 136 -14.67 0.60 22.26
C ILE A 136 -13.57 0.11 21.31
N LYS A 137 -13.63 -1.17 20.91
CA LYS A 137 -12.67 -1.74 19.95
C LYS A 137 -12.70 -1.02 18.61
N PHE A 138 -13.90 -0.67 18.12
CA PHE A 138 -14.08 0.06 16.89
C PHE A 138 -13.51 1.49 16.98
N GLU A 139 -13.90 2.24 18.02
CA GLU A 139 -13.48 3.64 18.21
C GLU A 139 -11.96 3.75 18.48
N LYS A 140 -11.38 2.80 19.25
CA LYS A 140 -9.90 2.69 19.38
C LYS A 140 -9.22 2.52 18.03
N LYS A 141 -9.77 1.68 17.16
CA LYS A 141 -9.22 1.48 15.81
C LYS A 141 -9.33 2.77 14.98
N GLN A 142 -10.46 3.50 15.08
CA GLN A 142 -10.64 4.78 14.38
C GLN A 142 -9.71 5.89 14.92
N LEU A 143 -9.53 5.97 16.23
CA LEU A 143 -8.58 6.91 16.84
C LEU A 143 -7.13 6.60 16.44
N ASN A 144 -6.75 5.33 16.47
CA ASN A 144 -5.42 4.93 15.99
C ASN A 144 -5.25 5.23 14.50
N SER A 145 -6.28 5.05 13.67
CA SER A 145 -6.24 5.42 12.25
C SER A 145 -6.18 6.94 12.03
N LYS A 146 -6.84 7.76 12.87
CA LYS A 146 -6.74 9.23 12.81
C LYS A 146 -5.36 9.73 13.22
N ASN A 147 -4.79 9.23 14.34
CA ASN A 147 -3.41 9.57 14.75
C ASN A 147 -2.36 9.08 13.73
N VAL A 148 -2.70 8.04 12.97
CA VAL A 148 -1.91 7.51 11.87
C VAL A 148 -1.93 8.47 10.68
N ASN A 149 -3.07 9.11 10.38
CA ASN A 149 -3.22 10.02 9.24
C ASN A 149 -2.61 11.42 9.46
N ASP A 150 -2.26 11.80 10.70
CA ASP A 150 -1.68 13.12 11.00
C ASP A 150 -0.15 13.19 10.84
N LYS A 151 0.52 12.06 10.58
CA LYS A 151 1.96 12.05 10.32
C LYS A 151 2.26 12.67 8.96
N ILE A 152 3.21 13.62 8.95
CA ILE A 152 3.60 14.36 7.76
C ILE A 152 4.36 13.46 6.80
N LEU A 153 3.92 13.42 5.53
CA LEU A 153 4.51 12.64 4.46
C LEU A 153 4.85 13.56 3.28
N ASN A 154 6.05 14.15 3.30
CA ASN A 154 6.54 15.02 2.23
C ASN A 154 7.53 14.27 1.36
N ILE A 155 7.09 13.83 0.18
CA ILE A 155 7.79 12.93 -0.71
C ILE A 155 8.49 13.71 -1.81
N LEU A 156 9.74 13.35 -2.12
CA LEU A 156 10.43 13.75 -3.34
C LEU A 156 10.60 12.53 -4.26
N ILE A 157 10.07 12.62 -5.47
CA ILE A 157 10.36 11.66 -6.56
C ILE A 157 11.45 12.27 -7.45
N THR A 158 12.62 11.64 -7.55
CA THR A 158 13.75 12.16 -8.32
C THR A 158 13.75 11.65 -9.77
N SER A 159 14.40 12.38 -10.68
CA SER A 159 14.50 12.04 -12.11
C SER A 159 13.15 11.69 -12.72
N SER A 160 12.20 12.58 -12.51
CA SER A 160 10.77 12.33 -12.68
C SER A 160 10.24 12.50 -14.10
N SER A 161 11.02 13.01 -15.05
CA SER A 161 10.57 13.49 -16.38
C SER A 161 9.59 12.54 -17.10
N ASN A 162 9.83 11.22 -17.06
CA ASN A 162 9.01 10.22 -17.75
C ASN A 162 8.28 9.27 -16.78
N LYS A 163 7.86 9.76 -15.60
CA LYS A 163 7.36 8.91 -14.50
C LYS A 163 5.90 9.17 -14.13
N ILE A 164 5.12 9.81 -15.02
CA ILE A 164 3.71 10.19 -14.73
C ILE A 164 2.90 9.05 -14.12
N PRO A 165 2.86 7.81 -14.66
CA PRO A 165 2.07 6.74 -14.05
C PRO A 165 2.52 6.36 -12.63
N LEU A 166 3.82 6.49 -12.32
CA LEU A 166 4.34 6.25 -10.98
C LEU A 166 3.97 7.40 -10.02
N ILE A 167 3.97 8.63 -10.52
CA ILE A 167 3.58 9.84 -9.77
C ILE A 167 2.11 9.76 -9.38
N ASP A 168 1.22 9.45 -10.33
CA ASP A 168 -0.21 9.24 -10.07
C ASP A 168 -0.41 8.15 -9.00
N ALA A 169 0.24 7.01 -9.17
CA ALA A 169 0.15 5.91 -8.19
C ALA A 169 0.72 6.28 -6.81
N ALA A 170 1.79 7.10 -6.77
CA ALA A 170 2.38 7.57 -5.51
C ALA A 170 1.45 8.57 -4.79
N LYS A 171 0.80 9.45 -5.54
CA LYS A 171 -0.20 10.39 -4.99
C LYS A 171 -1.39 9.65 -4.40
N ASP A 172 -1.93 8.67 -5.12
CA ASP A 172 -3.03 7.82 -4.65
C ASP A 172 -2.64 7.03 -3.37
N ALA A 173 -1.43 6.47 -3.33
CA ALA A 173 -0.94 5.75 -2.16
C ALA A 173 -0.70 6.69 -0.97
N ALA A 174 -0.12 7.89 -1.19
CA ALA A 174 0.11 8.88 -0.15
C ALA A 174 -1.21 9.34 0.49
N ASN A 175 -2.22 9.64 -0.32
CA ASN A 175 -3.55 10.06 0.14
C ASN A 175 -4.25 8.99 1.00
N LYS A 176 -4.01 7.70 0.73
CA LYS A 176 -4.55 6.59 1.53
C LYS A 176 -3.84 6.42 2.87
N ILE A 177 -2.58 6.80 2.95
CA ILE A 177 -1.72 6.57 4.11
C ILE A 177 -1.69 7.77 5.07
N SER A 178 -1.70 9.00 4.54
CA SER A 178 -1.66 10.23 5.33
C SER A 178 -2.53 11.30 4.71
N THR A 179 -3.31 12.02 5.53
CA THR A 179 -4.07 13.21 5.10
C THR A 179 -3.17 14.44 4.95
N ASN A 180 -1.99 14.41 5.58
CA ASN A 180 -1.00 15.49 5.53
C ASN A 180 0.20 15.05 4.69
N ASN A 181 0.03 15.09 3.36
CA ASN A 181 1.07 14.70 2.42
C ASN A 181 1.28 15.77 1.34
N ILE A 182 2.52 15.87 0.86
CA ILE A 182 2.91 16.70 -0.28
C ILE A 182 3.83 15.88 -1.17
N LEU A 183 3.46 15.74 -2.44
CA LEU A 183 4.28 15.08 -3.44
C LEU A 183 5.03 16.13 -4.27
N THR A 184 6.34 16.14 -4.14
CA THR A 184 7.25 16.97 -4.95
C THR A 184 7.92 16.10 -6.00
N VAL A 185 7.95 16.56 -7.24
CA VAL A 185 8.77 15.94 -8.29
C VAL A 185 10.02 16.77 -8.53
N GLY A 186 11.16 16.10 -8.70
CA GLY A 186 12.45 16.73 -8.91
C GLY A 186 13.13 16.24 -10.18
N ASP A 187 13.67 17.19 -10.96
CA ASP A 187 14.47 16.91 -12.14
C ASP A 187 15.47 18.03 -12.40
N ILE A 188 16.52 17.75 -13.18
CA ILE A 188 17.52 18.76 -13.60
C ILE A 188 16.95 19.76 -14.63
N SER A 189 15.99 19.32 -15.43
CA SER A 189 15.32 20.13 -16.46
C SER A 189 14.00 20.69 -15.94
N ASN A 190 13.72 21.95 -16.22
CA ASN A 190 12.41 22.55 -15.97
C ASN A 190 11.38 22.29 -17.10
N LYS A 191 11.85 21.76 -18.23
CA LYS A 191 11.01 21.39 -19.38
C LYS A 191 10.61 19.91 -19.27
N ILE A 192 9.78 19.57 -18.25
CA ILE A 192 9.29 18.22 -18.00
C ILE A 192 7.77 18.21 -17.81
N THR A 193 7.12 17.22 -18.40
CA THR A 193 5.65 17.05 -18.31
C THR A 193 5.20 16.64 -16.92
N SER A 194 5.99 15.87 -16.20
CA SER A 194 5.66 15.35 -14.87
C SER A 194 5.40 16.41 -13.79
N LYS A 195 5.89 17.65 -13.97
CA LYS A 195 5.66 18.74 -13.02
C LYS A 195 4.17 19.12 -12.85
N TYR A 196 3.35 18.86 -13.86
CA TYR A 196 1.91 19.14 -13.84
C TYR A 196 1.09 18.10 -13.08
N PHE A 197 1.71 16.98 -12.68
CA PHE A 197 1.05 15.84 -12.03
C PHE A 197 1.35 15.74 -10.53
N ALA A 198 2.20 16.62 -10.01
CA ALA A 198 2.60 16.65 -8.61
C ALA A 198 2.13 17.93 -7.93
N ASP A 199 2.13 17.95 -6.60
CA ASP A 199 1.74 19.14 -5.82
C ASP A 199 2.80 20.23 -5.93
N LYS A 200 4.08 19.85 -6.05
CA LYS A 200 5.22 20.78 -6.19
C LYS A 200 6.26 20.25 -7.18
N TYR A 201 6.99 21.16 -7.76
CA TYR A 201 8.15 20.89 -8.61
C TYR A 201 9.41 21.52 -8.02
N TRP A 202 10.53 20.79 -8.13
CA TRP A 202 11.85 21.27 -7.78
C TRP A 202 12.84 21.05 -8.92
N LYS A 203 13.38 22.15 -9.51
CA LYS A 203 14.55 22.10 -10.40
C LYS A 203 15.76 21.73 -9.55
N MET A 204 16.11 20.45 -9.56
CA MET A 204 17.18 19.89 -8.73
C MET A 204 18.56 20.17 -9.32
N PRO A 205 19.59 20.29 -8.47
CA PRO A 205 20.95 20.14 -8.95
C PRO A 205 21.17 18.72 -9.47
N LYS A 206 22.19 18.54 -10.34
CA LYS A 206 22.58 17.19 -10.82
C LYS A 206 22.86 16.29 -9.61
N ILE A 207 22.30 15.09 -9.62
CA ILE A 207 22.52 14.10 -8.57
C ILE A 207 23.95 13.57 -8.73
N SER A 208 24.85 14.06 -7.89
CA SER A 208 26.29 13.73 -7.89
C SER A 208 26.89 13.97 -6.50
N GLN A 209 28.05 13.40 -6.25
CA GLN A 209 28.71 13.54 -4.95
C GLN A 209 29.04 15.01 -4.61
N ALA A 210 29.37 15.82 -5.61
CA ALA A 210 29.65 17.26 -5.42
C ALA A 210 28.43 18.04 -4.93
N ASN A 211 27.21 17.57 -5.22
CA ASN A 211 25.97 18.24 -4.88
C ASN A 211 25.22 17.66 -3.68
N VAL A 212 25.81 16.73 -2.93
CA VAL A 212 25.10 16.03 -1.86
C VAL A 212 24.53 16.97 -0.80
N LEU A 213 25.31 17.96 -0.36
CA LEU A 213 24.86 18.97 0.62
C LEU A 213 23.80 19.90 0.03
N ASN A 214 23.94 20.32 -1.22
CA ASN A 214 22.94 21.14 -1.91
C ASN A 214 21.60 20.41 -2.02
N ILE A 215 21.62 19.09 -2.25
CA ILE A 215 20.41 18.27 -2.31
C ILE A 215 19.78 18.16 -0.91
N ILE A 216 20.56 17.92 0.14
CA ILE A 216 20.07 17.89 1.52
C ILE A 216 19.44 19.25 1.91
N ASN A 217 20.13 20.34 1.70
CA ASN A 217 19.62 21.69 2.00
C ASN A 217 18.36 22.02 1.20
N GLY A 218 18.32 21.60 -0.07
CA GLY A 218 17.14 21.72 -0.91
C GLY A 218 15.94 20.92 -0.39
N CYS A 219 16.16 19.73 0.16
CA CYS A 219 15.12 18.93 0.82
C CYS A 219 14.63 19.62 2.10
N LEU A 220 15.53 20.08 2.96
CA LEU A 220 15.20 20.76 4.22
C LEU A 220 14.35 22.02 3.96
N LYS A 221 14.77 22.87 3.01
CA LYS A 221 14.01 24.07 2.60
C LYS A 221 12.58 23.74 2.17
N ARG A 222 12.35 22.55 1.59
CA ARG A 222 11.04 22.09 1.09
C ARG A 222 10.32 21.17 2.08
N LYS A 223 10.88 20.96 3.27
CA LYS A 223 10.37 20.06 4.31
C LYS A 223 10.20 18.61 3.79
N ILE A 224 11.00 18.18 2.81
CA ILE A 224 10.99 16.82 2.29
C ILE A 224 11.58 15.90 3.36
N ASN A 225 10.85 14.85 3.71
CA ASN A 225 11.27 13.87 4.71
C ASN A 225 11.40 12.44 4.14
N LEU A 226 10.95 12.22 2.88
CA LEU A 226 11.08 10.94 2.19
C LEU A 226 11.49 11.13 0.73
N ILE A 227 12.52 10.40 0.29
CA ILE A 227 12.97 10.41 -1.12
C ILE A 227 12.66 9.06 -1.75
N LEU A 228 12.05 9.09 -2.95
CA LEU A 228 11.80 7.96 -3.82
C LEU A 228 12.65 8.11 -5.09
N PRO A 229 13.83 7.46 -5.16
CA PRO A 229 14.67 7.49 -6.33
C PRO A 229 14.12 6.57 -7.44
N THR A 230 14.17 7.03 -8.70
CA THR A 230 13.56 6.30 -9.82
C THR A 230 14.55 5.74 -10.85
N ARG A 231 15.82 6.12 -10.79
CA ARG A 231 16.89 5.65 -11.69
C ARG A 231 17.93 4.84 -10.92
N ASP A 232 18.59 3.92 -11.58
CA ASP A 232 19.63 3.08 -10.97
C ASP A 232 20.79 3.90 -10.42
N SER A 233 21.21 4.95 -11.15
CA SER A 233 22.23 5.90 -10.69
C SER A 233 21.82 6.66 -9.44
N ASP A 234 20.54 7.06 -9.36
CA ASP A 234 20.00 7.77 -8.20
C ASP A 234 19.97 6.87 -6.98
N VAL A 235 19.47 5.63 -7.16
CA VAL A 235 19.44 4.62 -6.08
C VAL A 235 20.85 4.35 -5.55
N LEU A 236 21.85 4.23 -6.44
CA LEU A 236 23.25 4.04 -6.05
C LEU A 236 23.79 5.25 -5.26
N PHE A 237 23.53 6.47 -5.74
CA PHE A 237 23.95 7.70 -5.06
C PHE A 237 23.31 7.85 -3.69
N PHE A 238 22.00 7.74 -3.60
CA PHE A 238 21.26 7.93 -2.36
C PHE A 238 21.59 6.85 -1.32
N SER A 239 21.75 5.59 -1.75
CA SER A 239 22.13 4.52 -0.83
C SER A 239 23.57 4.68 -0.28
N LYS A 240 24.51 5.18 -1.09
CA LYS A 240 25.87 5.50 -0.66
C LYS A 240 25.86 6.60 0.41
N ASN A 241 25.02 7.59 0.26
CA ASN A 241 24.93 8.78 1.13
C ASN A 241 23.80 8.64 2.18
N TYR A 242 23.18 7.47 2.35
CA TYR A 242 22.01 7.23 3.19
C TYR A 242 22.16 7.82 4.60
N LYS A 243 23.30 7.58 5.25
CA LYS A 243 23.57 8.08 6.62
C LYS A 243 23.56 9.62 6.72
N LEU A 244 24.01 10.33 5.68
CA LEU A 244 24.00 11.80 5.67
C LEU A 244 22.57 12.34 5.60
N PHE A 245 21.75 11.78 4.72
CA PHE A 245 20.33 12.15 4.62
C PHE A 245 19.57 11.82 5.92
N LEU A 246 19.83 10.65 6.50
CA LEU A 246 19.16 10.23 7.74
C LEU A 246 19.51 11.16 8.92
N LYS A 247 20.75 11.67 9.03
CA LYS A 247 21.13 12.68 10.03
C LYS A 247 20.33 13.97 9.91
N SER A 248 19.81 14.26 8.71
CA SER A 248 18.93 15.41 8.43
C SER A 248 17.43 15.06 8.48
N ASN A 249 17.07 13.92 9.09
CA ASN A 249 15.69 13.39 9.16
C ASN A 249 15.04 13.15 7.79
N ILE A 250 15.84 12.88 6.76
CA ILE A 250 15.39 12.56 5.42
C ILE A 250 15.62 11.06 5.18
N GLN A 251 14.56 10.28 5.05
CA GLN A 251 14.67 8.86 4.71
C GLN A 251 14.63 8.66 3.19
N ILE A 252 15.16 7.53 2.75
CA ILE A 252 15.24 7.19 1.32
C ILE A 252 14.67 5.78 1.14
N ILE A 253 13.78 5.62 0.17
CA ILE A 253 13.27 4.29 -0.22
C ILE A 253 14.32 3.64 -1.10
N CYS A 254 15.24 2.91 -0.47
CA CYS A 254 16.27 2.16 -1.17
C CYS A 254 16.75 0.97 -0.34
N SER A 255 17.34 -0.01 -1.03
CA SER A 255 18.03 -1.14 -0.41
C SER A 255 19.39 -0.73 0.18
N PRO A 256 20.03 -1.58 1.02
CA PRO A 256 21.37 -1.34 1.52
C PRO A 256 22.40 -1.17 0.37
N TYR A 257 23.34 -0.23 0.53
CA TYR A 257 24.32 0.12 -0.49
C TYR A 257 25.10 -1.08 -1.05
N GLN A 258 25.50 -2.05 -0.20
CA GLN A 258 26.24 -3.24 -0.65
C GLN A 258 25.40 -4.12 -1.58
N SER A 259 24.11 -4.29 -1.28
CA SER A 259 23.18 -5.04 -2.14
C SER A 259 22.96 -4.32 -3.48
N ILE A 260 22.82 -2.99 -3.45
CA ILE A 260 22.68 -2.17 -4.67
C ILE A 260 23.93 -2.28 -5.55
N LYS A 261 25.16 -2.24 -4.96
CA LYS A 261 26.42 -2.42 -5.72
C LYS A 261 26.48 -3.74 -6.45
N ILE A 262 25.97 -4.81 -5.86
CA ILE A 262 25.89 -6.13 -6.52
C ILE A 262 24.92 -6.06 -7.70
N CYS A 263 23.72 -5.51 -7.50
CA CYS A 263 22.70 -5.40 -8.54
C CYS A 263 23.10 -4.46 -9.69
N PHE A 264 23.80 -3.37 -9.38
CA PHE A 264 24.22 -2.37 -10.37
C PHE A 264 25.30 -2.86 -11.33
N ASP A 265 26.16 -3.79 -10.88
CA ASP A 265 27.24 -4.39 -11.64
C ASP A 265 26.83 -5.78 -12.14
N LYS A 266 26.42 -5.88 -13.41
CA LYS A 266 25.91 -7.14 -13.99
C LYS A 266 26.91 -8.30 -13.91
N TYR A 267 28.20 -8.02 -13.95
CA TYR A 267 29.23 -9.04 -13.76
C TYR A 267 29.28 -9.54 -12.30
N LYS A 268 29.29 -8.62 -11.33
CA LYS A 268 29.23 -9.00 -9.89
C LYS A 268 27.93 -9.68 -9.54
N PHE A 269 26.82 -9.28 -10.14
CA PHE A 269 25.51 -9.92 -9.97
C PHE A 269 25.56 -11.40 -10.42
N SER A 270 26.16 -11.65 -11.58
CA SER A 270 26.38 -13.01 -12.09
C SER A 270 27.28 -13.84 -11.15
N LEU A 271 28.40 -13.27 -10.67
CA LEU A 271 29.28 -13.94 -9.69
C LEU A 271 28.57 -14.24 -8.37
N PHE A 272 27.71 -13.34 -7.91
CA PHE A 272 26.88 -13.59 -6.74
C PHE A 272 25.94 -14.79 -6.96
N GLY A 273 25.29 -14.87 -8.11
CA GLY A 273 24.47 -16.03 -8.48
C GLY A 273 25.25 -17.34 -8.48
N LYS A 274 26.45 -17.36 -9.08
CA LYS A 274 27.35 -18.51 -9.10
C LYS A 274 27.76 -18.94 -7.67
N LYS A 275 28.20 -17.98 -6.84
CA LYS A 275 28.60 -18.23 -5.46
C LYS A 275 27.50 -18.87 -4.62
N HIS A 276 26.26 -18.45 -4.83
CA HIS A 276 25.11 -18.92 -4.06
C HIS A 276 24.30 -20.03 -4.75
N LYS A 277 24.82 -20.59 -5.86
CA LYS A 277 24.18 -21.67 -6.66
C LYS A 277 22.75 -21.30 -7.09
N LEU A 278 22.55 -20.03 -7.49
CA LEU A 278 21.27 -19.50 -7.97
C LEU A 278 21.22 -19.53 -9.50
N ASN A 279 20.03 -19.62 -10.08
CA ASN A 279 19.83 -19.63 -11.54
C ASN A 279 19.99 -18.24 -12.16
N PHE A 280 21.17 -17.63 -11.99
CA PHE A 280 21.53 -16.38 -12.67
C PHE A 280 22.24 -16.70 -13.97
N ILE A 281 22.01 -15.88 -14.99
CA ILE A 281 22.76 -16.00 -16.24
C ILE A 281 24.22 -15.66 -15.96
N THR A 282 25.12 -16.59 -16.26
CA THR A 282 26.56 -16.38 -16.07
C THR A 282 27.08 -15.29 -16.99
N SER A 283 28.07 -14.53 -16.53
CA SER A 283 28.73 -13.49 -17.31
C SER A 283 30.23 -13.67 -17.27
N ASP A 284 30.87 -13.56 -18.42
CA ASP A 284 32.32 -13.57 -18.57
C ASP A 284 32.79 -12.23 -19.16
N LYS A 285 34.10 -11.92 -19.01
CA LYS A 285 34.73 -10.73 -19.61
C LYS A 285 35.21 -10.96 -21.02
N THR A 286 35.28 -12.21 -21.44
CA THR A 286 35.72 -12.67 -22.74
C THR A 286 34.78 -13.75 -23.26
N THR A 287 34.89 -14.10 -24.54
CA THR A 287 34.18 -15.24 -25.11
C THR A 287 34.65 -16.55 -24.49
N ASN A 288 33.74 -17.50 -24.35
CA ASN A 288 33.99 -18.82 -23.81
C ASN A 288 33.70 -19.89 -24.88
N SER A 289 34.60 -20.81 -25.12
CA SER A 289 34.48 -21.86 -26.15
C SER A 289 33.28 -22.79 -25.96
N LYS A 290 32.82 -22.94 -24.71
CA LYS A 290 31.65 -23.77 -24.39
C LYS A 290 30.32 -23.14 -24.77
N ILE A 291 30.31 -21.83 -25.10
CA ILE A 291 29.10 -21.07 -25.44
C ILE A 291 29.01 -20.92 -26.97
N LYS A 292 27.92 -21.43 -27.55
CA LYS A 292 27.66 -21.36 -29.02
C LYS A 292 27.10 -20.02 -29.47
N LYS A 293 26.24 -19.43 -28.67
CA LYS A 293 25.55 -18.17 -28.97
C LYS A 293 25.60 -17.24 -27.77
N PHE A 294 25.87 -15.96 -28.01
CA PHE A 294 26.14 -14.95 -26.99
C PHE A 294 25.10 -13.85 -26.96
N VAL A 295 24.93 -13.29 -25.77
CA VAL A 295 24.44 -11.93 -25.53
C VAL A 295 25.62 -11.09 -25.07
N VAL A 296 25.87 -9.96 -25.75
CA VAL A 296 26.95 -9.03 -25.40
C VAL A 296 26.33 -7.68 -25.06
N LYS A 297 26.68 -7.15 -23.89
CA LYS A 297 26.11 -5.89 -23.38
C LYS A 297 27.08 -5.18 -22.43
N GLU A 298 26.77 -3.90 -22.14
CA GLU A 298 27.49 -3.15 -21.13
C GLU A 298 27.32 -3.76 -19.72
N ARG A 299 28.42 -3.85 -18.98
CA ARG A 299 28.47 -4.25 -17.58
C ARG A 299 27.64 -3.30 -16.69
N TYR A 300 27.74 -2.02 -16.93
CA TYR A 300 27.02 -0.95 -16.23
C TYR A 300 25.97 -0.30 -17.12
N GLY A 301 24.94 0.30 -16.54
CA GLY A 301 23.89 1.02 -17.27
C GLY A 301 22.58 0.26 -17.35
N SER A 302 21.58 0.96 -17.89
CA SER A 302 20.19 0.51 -18.01
C SER A 302 19.58 0.90 -19.35
N GLY A 303 18.39 0.35 -19.67
CA GLY A 303 17.61 0.75 -20.85
C GLY A 303 18.00 0.07 -22.15
N SER A 304 18.69 -1.08 -22.10
CA SER A 304 19.03 -1.92 -23.25
C SER A 304 19.68 -1.15 -24.43
N LYS A 305 20.44 -0.11 -24.11
CA LYS A 305 21.23 0.65 -25.07
C LYS A 305 22.41 -0.20 -25.50
N LYS A 306 22.55 -0.52 -26.76
CA LYS A 306 23.63 -1.35 -27.29
C LYS A 306 23.67 -2.77 -26.65
N ILE A 307 22.85 -3.67 -27.14
CA ILE A 307 22.86 -5.09 -26.83
C ILE A 307 23.00 -5.89 -28.13
N GLY A 308 23.98 -6.77 -28.20
CA GLY A 308 24.09 -7.78 -29.23
C GLY A 308 23.41 -9.07 -28.77
N LEU A 309 22.45 -9.58 -29.52
CA LEU A 309 21.66 -10.76 -29.18
C LEU A 309 21.93 -11.90 -30.17
N ASN A 310 22.01 -13.15 -29.65
CA ASN A 310 22.13 -14.37 -30.46
C ASN A 310 23.34 -14.38 -31.39
N LEU A 311 24.45 -13.77 -30.99
CA LEU A 311 25.67 -13.63 -31.78
C LEU A 311 26.49 -14.92 -31.70
N ASN A 312 27.15 -15.27 -32.82
CA ASN A 312 28.22 -16.26 -32.77
C ASN A 312 29.48 -15.63 -32.15
N ARG A 313 30.55 -16.41 -31.95
CA ARG A 313 31.76 -15.94 -31.28
C ARG A 313 32.41 -14.75 -31.96
N LYS A 314 32.58 -14.81 -33.30
CA LYS A 314 33.20 -13.71 -34.09
C LYS A 314 32.38 -12.45 -34.01
N GLU A 315 31.07 -12.56 -34.19
CA GLU A 315 30.11 -11.43 -34.10
C GLU A 315 30.16 -10.82 -32.68
N ALA A 316 30.21 -11.64 -31.62
CA ALA A 316 30.28 -11.19 -30.25
C ALA A 316 31.56 -10.40 -29.94
N GLU A 317 32.69 -10.86 -30.43
CA GLU A 317 34.00 -10.19 -30.30
C GLU A 317 34.02 -8.86 -31.06
N ILE A 318 33.48 -8.82 -32.29
CA ILE A 318 33.35 -7.58 -33.07
C ILE A 318 32.42 -6.58 -32.34
N PHE A 319 31.23 -7.03 -31.94
CA PHE A 319 30.26 -6.18 -31.26
C PHE A 319 30.80 -5.59 -29.95
N SER A 320 31.56 -6.38 -29.20
CA SER A 320 32.14 -5.96 -27.93
C SER A 320 33.05 -4.73 -28.04
N LYS A 321 33.70 -4.50 -29.20
CA LYS A 321 34.56 -3.34 -29.45
C LYS A 321 33.79 -2.01 -29.45
N SER A 322 32.46 -2.04 -29.64
CA SER A 322 31.60 -0.86 -29.57
C SER A 322 31.15 -0.51 -28.15
N LEU A 323 31.56 -1.27 -27.15
CA LEU A 323 31.19 -1.12 -25.75
C LEU A 323 32.39 -0.72 -24.91
N ASP A 324 32.13 0.06 -23.82
CA ASP A 324 33.18 0.49 -22.90
C ASP A 324 33.61 -0.60 -21.93
N ASN A 325 32.64 -1.34 -21.40
CA ASN A 325 32.85 -2.43 -20.45
C ASN A 325 32.00 -3.65 -20.82
N PRO A 326 32.33 -4.37 -21.89
CA PRO A 326 31.53 -5.49 -22.37
C PRO A 326 31.51 -6.66 -21.37
N ILE A 327 30.36 -7.33 -21.30
CA ILE A 327 30.20 -8.66 -20.72
C ILE A 327 29.54 -9.59 -21.72
N PHE A 328 29.95 -10.85 -21.65
CA PHE A 328 29.48 -11.93 -22.50
C PHE A 328 28.63 -12.88 -21.67
N GLN A 329 27.44 -13.18 -22.15
CA GLN A 329 26.50 -14.10 -21.51
C GLN A 329 26.04 -15.15 -22.53
N PRO A 330 25.68 -16.38 -22.12
CA PRO A 330 25.01 -17.32 -23.00
C PRO A 330 23.67 -16.77 -23.45
N TYR A 331 23.34 -16.89 -24.74
CA TYR A 331 22.02 -16.61 -25.25
C TYR A 331 21.06 -17.72 -24.84
N ILE A 332 20.00 -17.34 -24.11
CA ILE A 332 18.95 -18.25 -23.69
C ILE A 332 17.69 -17.92 -24.45
N LYS A 333 17.20 -18.90 -25.25
CA LYS A 333 15.92 -18.77 -25.94
C LYS A 333 14.77 -18.99 -24.96
N GLY A 334 13.89 -18.03 -24.84
CA GLY A 334 12.75 -18.11 -23.94
C GLY A 334 11.92 -16.85 -23.90
N ARG A 335 10.95 -16.82 -23.00
CA ARG A 335 10.04 -15.69 -22.78
C ARG A 335 10.65 -14.76 -21.72
N GLU A 336 10.87 -13.51 -22.09
CA GLU A 336 11.33 -12.49 -21.14
C GLU A 336 10.20 -12.02 -20.24
N ILE A 337 10.48 -11.98 -18.94
CA ILE A 337 9.54 -11.57 -17.91
C ILE A 337 10.17 -10.55 -16.96
N SER A 338 9.32 -9.80 -16.28
CA SER A 338 9.68 -9.00 -15.10
C SER A 338 8.97 -9.53 -13.87
N ILE A 339 9.61 -9.44 -12.72
CA ILE A 339 9.03 -9.78 -11.43
C ILE A 339 9.15 -8.55 -10.53
N ASP A 340 8.01 -7.95 -10.19
CA ASP A 340 7.96 -6.91 -9.19
C ASP A 340 7.78 -7.55 -7.82
N SER A 341 8.51 -7.05 -6.82
CA SER A 341 8.39 -7.49 -5.44
C SER A 341 8.68 -6.35 -4.47
N TRP A 342 8.27 -6.53 -3.22
CA TRP A 342 8.57 -5.58 -2.17
C TRP A 342 8.97 -6.31 -0.88
N LEU A 343 10.07 -5.85 -0.27
CA LEU A 343 10.57 -6.35 1.00
C LEU A 343 10.63 -5.22 2.03
N SER A 344 10.32 -5.56 3.27
CA SER A 344 10.52 -4.66 4.41
C SER A 344 12.01 -4.38 4.67
N LYS A 345 12.32 -3.36 5.46
CA LYS A 345 13.68 -3.09 5.97
C LYS A 345 14.29 -4.28 6.73
N SER A 346 13.43 -5.14 7.29
CA SER A 346 13.83 -6.41 7.93
C SER A 346 14.02 -7.57 6.95
N ASN A 347 14.10 -7.31 5.64
CA ASN A 347 14.28 -8.28 4.57
C ASN A 347 13.17 -9.35 4.49
N LYS A 348 11.94 -9.02 4.90
CA LYS A 348 10.77 -9.89 4.78
C LYS A 348 9.99 -9.57 3.51
N LEU A 349 9.88 -10.54 2.61
CA LEU A 349 9.07 -10.40 1.41
C LEU A 349 7.59 -10.25 1.78
N LYS A 350 6.93 -9.26 1.21
CA LYS A 350 5.51 -8.99 1.42
C LYS A 350 4.64 -9.47 0.27
N GLY A 351 5.18 -9.52 -0.93
CA GLY A 351 4.53 -10.06 -2.12
C GLY A 351 5.38 -9.91 -3.37
N LEU A 352 5.03 -10.67 -4.39
CA LEU A 352 5.61 -10.59 -5.72
C LEU A 352 4.56 -10.81 -6.82
N VAL A 353 4.81 -10.27 -8.00
CA VAL A 353 3.94 -10.39 -9.18
C VAL A 353 4.80 -10.59 -10.42
N PHE A 354 4.48 -11.63 -11.18
CA PHE A 354 5.09 -11.90 -12.48
C PHE A 354 4.39 -11.08 -13.57
N ARG A 355 5.18 -10.56 -14.52
CA ARG A 355 4.67 -9.84 -15.68
C ARG A 355 5.38 -10.30 -16.96
N ASN A 356 4.60 -10.62 -18.00
CA ASN A 356 5.11 -10.76 -19.37
C ASN A 356 5.48 -9.39 -19.93
N ARG A 357 6.53 -9.35 -20.74
CA ARG A 357 6.96 -8.19 -21.51
C ARG A 357 6.55 -8.41 -22.97
N SER A 358 5.22 -8.26 -23.23
CA SER A 358 4.63 -8.63 -24.55
C SER A 358 5.06 -7.73 -25.68
N LEU A 359 5.29 -6.44 -25.42
CA LEU A 359 5.88 -5.49 -26.37
C LEU A 359 6.90 -4.62 -25.65
N ILE A 360 8.14 -4.59 -26.17
CA ILE A 360 9.25 -3.82 -25.61
C ILE A 360 9.69 -2.79 -26.65
N ILE A 361 9.74 -1.51 -26.29
CA ILE A 361 10.27 -0.43 -27.13
C ILE A 361 11.30 0.32 -26.29
N ASN A 362 12.51 0.49 -26.81
CA ASN A 362 13.63 1.15 -26.15
C ASN A 362 13.91 0.62 -24.72
N GLY A 363 13.81 -0.71 -24.54
CA GLY A 363 14.02 -1.39 -23.24
C GLY A 363 12.86 -1.24 -22.25
N GLU A 364 11.80 -0.50 -22.57
CA GLU A 364 10.60 -0.35 -21.74
C GLU A 364 9.43 -1.22 -22.24
N SER A 365 8.74 -1.88 -21.31
CA SER A 365 7.51 -2.62 -21.61
C SER A 365 6.38 -1.65 -21.97
N ARG A 366 5.89 -1.72 -23.21
CA ARG A 366 4.72 -0.97 -23.70
C ARG A 366 3.43 -1.74 -23.50
N ILE A 367 3.49 -3.06 -23.69
CA ILE A 367 2.39 -3.97 -23.34
C ILE A 367 2.95 -4.97 -22.33
N THR A 368 2.27 -5.11 -21.21
CA THR A 368 2.64 -6.06 -20.16
C THR A 368 1.40 -6.73 -19.61
N GLU A 369 1.52 -7.99 -19.24
CA GLU A 369 0.44 -8.76 -18.62
C GLU A 369 0.93 -9.47 -17.37
N THR A 370 0.14 -9.38 -16.30
CA THR A 370 0.43 -10.12 -15.07
C THR A 370 0.01 -11.59 -15.22
N PHE A 371 0.75 -12.49 -14.59
CA PHE A 371 0.42 -13.92 -14.56
C PHE A 371 0.83 -14.55 -13.23
N GLU A 372 0.48 -15.81 -13.02
CA GLU A 372 0.89 -16.59 -11.85
C GLU A 372 1.87 -17.69 -12.26
N ASP A 373 2.92 -17.87 -11.46
CA ASP A 373 3.90 -18.94 -11.63
C ASP A 373 4.32 -19.50 -10.27
N LYS A 374 3.48 -20.37 -9.73
CA LYS A 374 3.69 -20.99 -8.43
C LYS A 374 4.96 -21.87 -8.38
N ILE A 375 5.42 -22.38 -9.53
CA ILE A 375 6.60 -23.24 -9.63
C ILE A 375 7.86 -22.41 -9.35
N ASN A 376 7.98 -21.27 -10.04
CA ASN A 376 9.16 -20.42 -9.92
C ASN A 376 9.10 -19.48 -8.70
N GLU A 377 7.92 -19.27 -8.11
CA GLU A 377 7.74 -18.34 -6.98
C GLU A 377 8.60 -18.72 -5.77
N LYS A 378 8.61 -19.99 -5.35
CA LYS A 378 9.41 -20.49 -4.22
C LYS A 378 10.91 -20.27 -4.44
N GLN A 379 11.39 -20.45 -5.68
CA GLN A 379 12.79 -20.23 -6.02
C GLN A 379 13.15 -18.74 -5.99
N LEU A 380 12.25 -17.87 -6.50
CA LEU A 380 12.44 -16.43 -6.50
C LEU A 380 12.48 -15.85 -5.10
N ILE A 381 11.63 -16.32 -4.19
CA ILE A 381 11.66 -15.91 -2.78
C ILE A 381 13.06 -16.11 -2.20
N LYS A 382 13.64 -17.29 -2.36
CA LYS A 382 15.01 -17.60 -1.90
C LYS A 382 16.07 -16.68 -2.52
N ILE A 383 15.93 -16.36 -3.81
CA ILE A 383 16.86 -15.45 -4.53
C ILE A 383 16.77 -14.03 -3.95
N ILE A 384 15.55 -13.52 -3.79
CA ILE A 384 15.30 -12.16 -3.33
C ILE A 384 15.78 -11.96 -1.89
N GLU A 385 15.49 -12.92 -1.01
CA GLU A 385 15.94 -12.88 0.39
C GLU A 385 17.47 -12.94 0.50
N LYS A 386 18.12 -13.77 -0.34
CA LYS A 386 19.59 -13.91 -0.34
C LYS A 386 20.30 -12.61 -0.76
N LEU A 387 19.71 -11.81 -1.63
CA LEU A 387 20.22 -10.51 -2.06
C LEU A 387 20.19 -9.44 -0.95
N LYS A 388 19.51 -9.69 0.17
CA LYS A 388 19.36 -8.77 1.31
C LYS A 388 18.89 -7.37 0.86
N LEU A 389 17.87 -7.35 0.00
CA LEU A 389 17.28 -6.13 -0.52
C LEU A 389 16.12 -5.66 0.38
N SER A 390 15.72 -4.39 0.23
CA SER A 390 14.54 -3.80 0.86
C SER A 390 13.85 -2.78 -0.06
N GLY A 391 12.58 -2.51 0.18
CA GLY A 391 11.77 -1.65 -0.66
C GLY A 391 11.35 -2.34 -1.97
N PRO A 392 11.04 -1.55 -3.01
CA PRO A 392 10.61 -2.03 -4.31
C PRO A 392 11.77 -2.65 -5.10
N ILE A 393 11.49 -3.77 -5.75
CA ILE A 393 12.45 -4.52 -6.55
C ILE A 393 11.79 -4.92 -7.86
N ASN A 394 12.54 -4.83 -8.94
CA ASN A 394 12.16 -5.33 -10.26
C ASN A 394 13.25 -6.26 -10.78
N LEU A 395 13.01 -7.56 -10.74
CA LEU A 395 13.85 -8.57 -11.37
C LEU A 395 13.46 -8.74 -12.83
N GLN A 396 14.45 -9.01 -13.70
CA GLN A 396 14.23 -9.45 -15.07
C GLN A 396 14.78 -10.86 -15.24
N ALA A 397 14.04 -11.69 -15.97
CA ALA A 397 14.37 -13.10 -16.15
C ALA A 397 13.86 -13.61 -17.50
N ILE A 398 14.41 -14.76 -17.92
CA ILE A 398 13.91 -15.55 -19.05
C ILE A 398 13.35 -16.86 -18.50
N ILE A 399 12.16 -17.25 -18.95
CA ILE A 399 11.61 -18.59 -18.76
C ILE A 399 11.88 -19.36 -20.07
N ASP A 400 12.70 -20.41 -19.99
CA ASP A 400 13.05 -21.24 -21.13
C ASP A 400 11.94 -22.26 -21.48
N LYS A 401 12.15 -23.06 -22.54
CA LYS A 401 11.20 -24.10 -23.00
C LYS A 401 10.89 -25.15 -21.92
N ASN A 402 11.81 -25.38 -21.00
CA ASN A 402 11.68 -26.34 -19.89
C ASN A 402 11.02 -25.69 -18.64
N LYS A 403 10.44 -24.49 -18.78
CA LYS A 403 9.85 -23.70 -17.70
C LYS A 403 10.83 -23.28 -16.61
N LYS A 404 12.13 -23.40 -16.85
CA LYS A 404 13.16 -22.97 -15.91
C LYS A 404 13.39 -21.47 -16.02
N ILE A 405 13.47 -20.79 -14.87
CA ILE A 405 13.72 -19.36 -14.79
C ILE A 405 15.22 -19.08 -14.72
N HIS A 406 15.67 -18.12 -15.53
CA HIS A 406 17.05 -17.63 -15.59
C HIS A 406 17.07 -16.14 -15.33
N ILE A 407 17.69 -15.72 -14.22
CA ILE A 407 17.71 -14.31 -13.82
C ILE A 407 18.73 -13.52 -14.63
N ILE A 408 18.29 -12.44 -15.27
CA ILE A 408 19.13 -11.57 -16.10
C ILE A 408 19.75 -10.46 -15.24
N GLU A 409 18.94 -9.75 -14.46
CA GLU A 409 19.33 -8.60 -13.66
C GLU A 409 18.30 -8.30 -12.56
N CYS A 410 18.72 -7.49 -11.60
CA CYS A 410 17.86 -6.99 -10.53
C CYS A 410 18.01 -5.47 -10.45
N ASN A 411 16.87 -4.78 -10.56
CA ASN A 411 16.76 -3.33 -10.40
C ASN A 411 16.08 -3.04 -9.04
N PRO A 412 16.81 -2.63 -7.98
CA PRO A 412 16.25 -2.39 -6.65
C PRO A 412 15.50 -1.03 -6.59
N ARG A 413 14.51 -0.89 -7.42
CA ARG A 413 13.60 0.26 -7.60
C ARG A 413 12.33 -0.13 -8.33
N PHE A 414 11.41 0.81 -8.47
CA PHE A 414 10.23 0.63 -9.32
C PHE A 414 10.61 0.42 -10.79
N GLY A 415 10.07 -0.59 -11.42
CA GLY A 415 10.17 -0.80 -12.86
C GLY A 415 9.24 0.13 -13.63
N GLY A 416 9.51 0.37 -14.91
CA GLY A 416 8.69 1.26 -15.75
C GLY A 416 7.21 0.86 -15.84
N ALA A 417 6.90 -0.44 -15.78
CA ALA A 417 5.54 -0.98 -15.82
C ALA A 417 5.08 -1.59 -14.47
N SER A 418 5.76 -1.28 -13.33
CA SER A 418 5.37 -1.79 -12.01
C SER A 418 3.99 -1.31 -11.55
N THR A 419 3.44 -0.26 -12.19
CA THR A 419 2.07 0.19 -11.93
C THR A 419 1.02 -0.86 -12.26
N ALA A 420 1.29 -1.82 -13.17
CA ALA A 420 0.42 -2.98 -13.39
C ALA A 420 0.35 -3.88 -12.14
N SER A 421 1.48 -4.14 -11.51
CA SER A 421 1.56 -4.93 -10.28
C SER A 421 0.90 -4.21 -9.11
N ILE A 422 1.06 -2.88 -9.00
CA ILE A 422 0.38 -2.05 -8.00
C ILE A 422 -1.14 -2.14 -8.21
N LYS A 423 -1.63 -2.01 -9.43
CA LYS A 423 -3.06 -2.12 -9.75
C LYS A 423 -3.62 -3.51 -9.44
N LEU A 424 -2.80 -4.56 -9.58
CA LEU A 424 -3.17 -5.93 -9.20
C LEU A 424 -3.35 -6.10 -7.68
N GLY A 425 -2.77 -5.23 -6.88
CA GLY A 425 -2.82 -5.28 -5.41
C GLY A 425 -1.44 -5.35 -4.72
N LEU A 426 -0.32 -5.38 -5.48
CA LEU A 426 1.02 -5.32 -4.91
C LEU A 426 1.34 -3.87 -4.51
N ASP A 427 0.83 -3.43 -3.37
CA ASP A 427 0.84 -2.03 -2.92
C ASP A 427 2.22 -1.58 -2.42
N MET A 428 3.22 -1.68 -3.29
CA MET A 428 4.62 -1.36 -2.99
C MET A 428 4.81 0.08 -2.51
N LEU A 429 4.00 1.03 -3.01
CA LEU A 429 4.06 2.43 -2.60
C LEU A 429 3.46 2.62 -1.21
N GLY A 430 2.25 2.10 -0.98
CA GLY A 430 1.59 2.15 0.32
C GLY A 430 2.42 1.49 1.41
N TRP A 431 3.04 0.33 1.15
CA TRP A 431 3.93 -0.33 2.11
C TRP A 431 5.19 0.47 2.39
N SER A 432 5.79 1.11 1.38
CA SER A 432 6.95 1.98 1.57
C SER A 432 6.62 3.20 2.44
N PHE A 433 5.46 3.81 2.23
CA PHE A 433 5.01 4.97 3.01
C PHE A 433 4.58 4.55 4.42
N ALA A 434 3.90 3.42 4.57
CA ALA A 434 3.54 2.87 5.87
C ALA A 434 4.78 2.52 6.71
N GLU A 435 5.80 1.91 6.09
CA GLU A 435 7.07 1.61 6.76
C GLU A 435 7.83 2.87 7.16
N PHE A 436 7.84 3.90 6.30
CA PHE A 436 8.42 5.21 6.63
C PHE A 436 7.75 5.85 7.86
N LEU A 437 6.43 5.78 7.93
CA LEU A 437 5.66 6.32 9.05
C LEU A 437 5.65 5.42 10.29
N ASN A 438 6.40 4.31 10.27
CA ASN A 438 6.46 3.30 11.34
C ASN A 438 5.09 2.72 11.68
N TYR A 439 4.28 2.44 10.64
CA TYR A 439 3.02 1.73 10.81
C TYR A 439 3.23 0.23 10.85
N ASN A 440 2.36 -0.48 11.57
CA ASN A 440 2.43 -1.94 11.61
C ASN A 440 2.06 -2.53 10.24
N LEU A 441 3.06 -3.02 9.51
CA LEU A 441 2.90 -3.61 8.18
C LEU A 441 1.98 -4.83 8.14
N ASN A 442 1.73 -5.51 9.27
CA ASN A 442 0.78 -6.63 9.32
C ASN A 442 -0.65 -6.20 8.98
N ASN A 443 -0.97 -4.91 9.15
CA ASN A 443 -2.27 -4.35 8.77
C ASN A 443 -2.41 -4.12 7.25
N TYR A 444 -1.30 -4.20 6.51
CA TYR A 444 -1.22 -3.93 5.07
C TYR A 444 -0.88 -5.21 4.32
N ARG A 445 -1.85 -6.12 4.16
CA ARG A 445 -1.63 -7.41 3.50
C ARG A 445 -1.61 -7.25 1.97
N PHE A 446 -0.91 -8.18 1.29
CA PHE A 446 -1.03 -8.33 -0.14
C PHE A 446 -2.38 -8.95 -0.47
N ASN A 447 -3.27 -8.17 -1.07
CA ASN A 447 -4.57 -8.61 -1.56
C ASN A 447 -4.59 -8.50 -3.08
N ARG A 448 -4.69 -9.64 -3.77
CA ARG A 448 -4.77 -9.67 -5.21
C ARG A 448 -6.20 -9.35 -5.64
N PHE A 449 -6.42 -8.18 -6.26
CA PHE A 449 -7.75 -7.72 -6.66
C PHE A 449 -8.24 -8.34 -7.96
N TYR A 450 -7.32 -8.83 -8.82
CA TYR A 450 -7.63 -9.37 -10.13
C TYR A 450 -6.81 -10.64 -10.37
N LYS A 451 -7.33 -11.61 -11.13
CA LYS A 451 -6.57 -12.80 -11.57
C LYS A 451 -5.44 -12.40 -12.52
N LYS A 452 -5.73 -11.50 -13.46
CA LYS A 452 -4.81 -11.02 -14.50
C LYS A 452 -5.09 -9.55 -14.80
N ILE A 453 -4.03 -8.78 -15.08
CA ILE A 453 -4.13 -7.41 -15.60
C ILE A 453 -3.27 -7.31 -16.85
N SER A 454 -3.82 -6.71 -17.90
CA SER A 454 -3.08 -6.25 -19.06
C SER A 454 -2.94 -4.74 -18.97
N GLN A 455 -1.71 -4.23 -19.14
CA GLN A 455 -1.40 -2.81 -19.17
C GLN A 455 -0.87 -2.45 -20.56
N VAL A 456 -1.48 -1.44 -21.17
CA VAL A 456 -1.00 -0.80 -22.40
C VAL A 456 -0.61 0.63 -22.06
N ARG A 457 0.61 1.03 -22.41
CA ARG A 457 1.12 2.39 -22.20
C ARG A 457 0.88 3.20 -23.47
N ILE A 458 -0.03 4.15 -23.36
CA ILE A 458 -0.43 5.05 -24.45
C ILE A 458 -0.03 6.49 -24.15
N ILE A 459 0.12 7.30 -25.18
CA ILE A 459 0.19 8.75 -25.07
C ILE A 459 -1.25 9.26 -25.02
N LYS A 460 -1.54 10.11 -24.04
CA LYS A 460 -2.86 10.74 -23.85
C LYS A 460 -2.67 12.18 -23.40
N ASP A 461 -3.33 13.12 -24.08
CA ASP A 461 -3.35 14.51 -23.68
C ASP A 461 -4.16 14.70 -22.41
N ARG A 462 -3.69 15.60 -21.56
CA ARG A 462 -4.41 16.11 -20.38
C ARG A 462 -4.37 17.63 -20.39
N PHE A 463 -5.48 18.23 -20.02
CA PHE A 463 -5.66 19.68 -19.90
C PHE A 463 -5.67 20.05 -18.43
N PHE A 464 -5.04 21.19 -18.05
CA PHE A 464 -4.85 21.66 -16.68
C PHE A 464 -5.34 23.10 -16.54
#